data_228ec656f70a82af118f0ae5635c4c4c
#
_entry.id   228ec656f70a82af118f0ae5635c4c4c
#
_cell.length_a   1.000
_cell.length_b   1.000
_cell.length_c   1.000
_cell.angle_alpha   90.00
_cell.angle_beta   90.00
_cell.angle_gamma   90.00
#
_symmetry.space_group_name_H-M   'P 1'
#
loop_
_entity.id
_entity.type
_entity.pdbx_description
1 polymer ?
#
loop_
_entity_poly.entity_id
_entity_poly.type
_entity_poly.pdbx_seq_one_letter_code
_entity_poly.pdbx_strand_id
1 'polypeptide(L)'
;MKCRELIERIERIEPNLAPQDVARLCLLLINSTDNLDTLADDATLTAAWQEMTLRMQVATDQHEAMTEELEQLGNSDPQKFTQDQVWILLRAIKVQSQILKYYVGYPVLDV
;
A
#
# COMPACT_ATOMS: atom_id res chain seq x y z
N MET A 1 -17.79 -8.65 11.21
CA MET A 1 -18.14 -7.32 10.63
C MET A 1 -18.13 -7.43 9.12
N LYS A 2 -19.13 -6.84 8.48
CA LYS A 2 -19.23 -6.82 7.02
C LYS A 2 -18.51 -5.61 6.46
N CYS A 3 -18.06 -5.68 5.21
CA CYS A 3 -17.39 -4.57 4.53
C CYS A 3 -18.20 -3.27 4.56
N ARG A 4 -19.52 -3.37 4.44
CA ARG A 4 -20.41 -2.22 4.49
C ARG A 4 -20.32 -1.48 5.83
N GLU A 5 -20.30 -2.23 6.92
CA GLU A 5 -20.16 -1.65 8.27
C GLU A 5 -18.81 -0.98 8.44
N LEU A 6 -17.75 -1.59 7.89
CA LEU A 6 -16.42 -1.00 7.91
C LEU A 6 -16.38 0.34 7.17
N ILE A 7 -16.98 0.41 5.99
CA ILE A 7 -17.06 1.64 5.19
C ILE A 7 -17.79 2.73 5.98
N GLU A 8 -18.94 2.42 6.56
CA GLU A 8 -19.71 3.38 7.34
C GLU A 8 -18.95 3.90 8.56
N ARG A 9 -18.20 3.02 9.22
CA ARG A 9 -17.39 3.40 10.39
C ARG A 9 -16.21 4.28 9.98
N ILE A 10 -15.55 4.00 8.87
CA ILE A 10 -14.45 4.81 8.35
C ILE A 10 -14.95 6.19 7.92
N GLU A 11 -16.10 6.28 7.28
CA GLU A 11 -16.72 7.56 6.92
C GLU A 11 -17.00 8.44 8.12
N ARG A 12 -17.32 7.83 9.28
CA ARG A 12 -17.50 8.58 10.54
C ARG A 12 -16.18 9.06 11.13
N ILE A 13 -15.10 8.29 10.96
CA ILE A 13 -13.76 8.68 11.43
C ILE A 13 -13.19 9.81 10.56
N GLU A 14 -13.36 9.72 9.25
CA GLU A 14 -12.83 10.68 8.27
C GLU A 14 -13.94 11.14 7.31
N PRO A 15 -14.83 12.02 7.76
CA PRO A 15 -15.99 12.41 6.95
C PRO A 15 -15.65 13.20 5.68
N ASN A 16 -14.42 13.73 5.59
CA ASN A 16 -14.00 14.55 4.45
C ASN A 16 -13.26 13.77 3.36
N LEU A 17 -13.05 12.45 3.55
CA LEU A 17 -12.41 11.63 2.53
C LEU A 17 -13.32 11.40 1.33
N ALA A 18 -12.71 11.41 0.13
CA ALA A 18 -13.41 11.05 -1.09
C ALA A 18 -13.83 9.57 -1.05
N PRO A 19 -14.98 9.20 -1.64
CA PRO A 19 -15.47 7.82 -1.61
C PRO A 19 -14.47 6.80 -2.13
N GLN A 20 -13.70 7.12 -3.16
CA GLN A 20 -12.67 6.23 -3.71
C GLN A 20 -11.53 5.99 -2.73
N ASP A 21 -11.17 6.97 -1.92
CA ASP A 21 -10.13 6.82 -0.90
C ASP A 21 -10.62 5.98 0.27
N VAL A 22 -11.87 6.15 0.67
CA VAL A 22 -12.51 5.29 1.68
C VAL A 22 -12.52 3.84 1.20
N ALA A 23 -12.93 3.59 -0.04
CA ALA A 23 -12.98 2.25 -0.62
C ALA A 23 -11.58 1.61 -0.67
N ARG A 24 -10.58 2.37 -1.11
CA ARG A 24 -9.19 1.90 -1.17
C ARG A 24 -8.67 1.51 0.21
N LEU A 25 -8.83 2.38 1.19
CA LEU A 25 -8.32 2.14 2.54
C LEU A 25 -9.07 1.00 3.23
N CYS A 26 -10.38 0.85 2.99
CA CYS A 26 -11.12 -0.31 3.47
C CYS A 26 -10.59 -1.62 2.88
N LEU A 27 -10.28 -1.64 1.58
CA LEU A 27 -9.66 -2.81 0.94
C LEU A 27 -8.32 -3.14 1.60
N LEU A 28 -7.49 -2.14 1.84
CA LEU A 28 -6.18 -2.32 2.47
C LEU A 28 -6.30 -2.85 3.89
N LEU A 29 -7.27 -2.37 4.67
CA LEU A 29 -7.55 -2.88 6.01
C LEU A 29 -8.02 -4.33 5.98
N ILE A 30 -8.91 -4.68 5.06
CA ILE A 30 -9.39 -6.04 4.88
C ILE A 30 -8.23 -6.99 4.56
N ASN A 31 -7.31 -6.57 3.71
CA ASN A 31 -6.14 -7.36 3.35
C ASN A 31 -5.08 -7.44 4.45
N SER A 32 -5.13 -6.55 5.44
CA SER A 32 -4.14 -6.50 6.53
C SER A 32 -4.51 -7.38 7.72
N THR A 33 -5.71 -7.92 7.77
CA THR A 33 -6.19 -8.74 8.89
C THR A 33 -6.86 -10.00 8.39
N ASP A 34 -6.71 -11.09 9.12
CA ASP A 34 -7.38 -12.36 8.86
C ASP A 34 -8.83 -12.35 9.34
N ASN A 35 -9.17 -11.47 10.28
CA ASN A 35 -10.48 -11.41 10.88
C ASN A 35 -10.88 -9.96 11.14
N LEU A 36 -11.91 -9.48 10.40
CA LEU A 36 -12.43 -8.12 10.55
C LEU A 36 -13.00 -7.84 11.95
N ASP A 37 -13.41 -8.88 12.69
CA ASP A 37 -13.96 -8.70 14.03
C ASP A 37 -12.91 -8.15 15.02
N THR A 38 -11.64 -8.27 14.71
CA THR A 38 -10.56 -7.63 15.48
C THR A 38 -10.65 -6.11 15.43
N LEU A 39 -11.33 -5.55 14.44
CA LEU A 39 -11.54 -4.11 14.26
C LEU A 39 -12.90 -3.64 14.77
N ALA A 40 -13.59 -4.46 15.55
CA ALA A 40 -14.93 -4.13 16.07
C ALA A 40 -14.89 -2.98 17.08
N ASP A 41 -13.80 -2.84 17.84
CA ASP A 41 -13.58 -1.75 18.77
C ASP A 41 -13.16 -0.47 18.05
N ASP A 42 -13.78 0.67 18.38
CA ASP A 42 -13.50 1.94 17.71
C ASP A 42 -12.05 2.40 17.90
N ALA A 43 -11.47 2.20 19.08
CA ALA A 43 -10.08 2.57 19.32
C ALA A 43 -9.12 1.72 18.47
N THR A 44 -9.37 0.43 18.37
CA THR A 44 -8.57 -0.49 17.55
C THR A 44 -8.70 -0.15 16.06
N LEU A 45 -9.91 0.13 15.60
CA LEU A 45 -10.16 0.53 14.22
C LEU A 45 -9.44 1.83 13.87
N THR A 46 -9.54 2.84 14.75
CA THR A 46 -8.87 4.13 14.53
C THR A 46 -7.36 3.97 14.46
N ALA A 47 -6.78 3.17 15.35
CA ALA A 47 -5.34 2.90 15.32
C ALA A 47 -4.90 2.17 14.04
N ALA A 48 -5.66 1.17 13.60
CA ALA A 48 -5.38 0.45 12.35
C ALA A 48 -5.51 1.37 11.15
N TRP A 49 -6.50 2.24 11.12
CA TRP A 49 -6.71 3.24 10.09
C TRP A 49 -5.53 4.21 9.99
N GLN A 50 -5.09 4.76 11.12
CA GLN A 50 -3.96 5.68 11.17
C GLN A 50 -2.67 5.01 10.72
N GLU A 51 -2.43 3.78 11.14
CA GLU A 51 -1.25 3.02 10.71
C GLU A 51 -1.28 2.76 9.20
N MET A 52 -2.42 2.36 8.66
CA MET A 52 -2.55 2.11 7.22
C MET A 52 -2.35 3.39 6.41
N THR A 53 -2.90 4.51 6.86
CA THR A 53 -2.72 5.82 6.22
C THR A 53 -1.24 6.20 6.18
N LEU A 54 -0.52 6.00 7.28
CA LEU A 54 0.91 6.28 7.34
C LEU A 54 1.71 5.37 6.40
N ARG A 55 1.41 4.07 6.38
CA ARG A 55 2.07 3.12 5.47
C ARG A 55 1.86 3.48 4.01
N MET A 56 0.65 3.91 3.66
CA MET A 56 0.35 4.33 2.28
C MET A 56 1.07 5.62 1.90
N GLN A 57 1.23 6.54 2.83
CA GLN A 57 2.01 7.75 2.59
C GLN A 57 3.48 7.43 2.32
N VAL A 58 4.08 6.58 3.14
CA VAL A 58 5.46 6.12 2.93
C VAL A 58 5.60 5.38 1.60
N ALA A 59 4.66 4.50 1.28
CA ALA A 59 4.66 3.75 0.03
C ALA A 59 4.56 4.67 -1.19
N THR A 60 3.71 5.71 -1.11
CA THR A 60 3.57 6.70 -2.18
C THR A 60 4.86 7.47 -2.40
N ASP A 61 5.50 7.92 -1.32
CA ASP A 61 6.77 8.65 -1.40
C ASP A 61 7.88 7.78 -2.01
N GLN A 62 7.96 6.52 -1.61
CA GLN A 62 8.91 5.56 -2.17
C GLN A 62 8.66 5.30 -3.65
N HIS A 63 7.39 5.18 -4.04
CA HIS A 63 7.00 4.96 -5.43
C HIS A 63 7.37 6.15 -6.31
N GLU A 64 7.14 7.37 -5.85
CA GLU A 64 7.53 8.58 -6.56
C GLU A 64 9.05 8.65 -6.76
N ALA A 65 9.83 8.40 -5.72
CA ALA A 65 11.28 8.39 -5.79
C ALA A 65 11.80 7.33 -6.77
N MET A 66 11.22 6.12 -6.73
CA MET A 66 11.59 5.05 -7.66
C MET A 66 11.20 5.37 -9.10
N THR A 67 10.06 6.03 -9.31
CA THR A 67 9.61 6.43 -10.65
C THR A 67 10.60 7.41 -11.27
N GLU A 68 11.08 8.40 -10.52
CA GLU A 68 12.08 9.34 -11.00
C GLU A 68 13.40 8.64 -11.39
N GLU A 69 13.88 7.73 -10.54
CA GLU A 69 15.09 6.96 -10.84
C GLU A 69 14.93 6.08 -12.09
N LEU A 70 13.75 5.45 -12.25
CA LEU A 70 13.45 4.63 -13.42
C LEU A 70 13.36 5.45 -14.71
N GLU A 71 12.82 6.66 -14.66
CA GLU A 71 12.78 7.56 -15.81
C GLU A 71 14.19 7.92 -16.27
N GLN A 72 15.07 8.23 -15.34
CA GLN A 72 16.48 8.51 -15.66
C GLN A 72 17.18 7.27 -16.22
N LEU A 73 16.91 6.10 -15.65
CA LEU A 73 17.49 4.85 -16.13
C LEU A 73 17.01 4.49 -17.53
N GLY A 74 15.76 4.83 -17.87
CA GLY A 74 15.18 4.62 -19.20
C GLY A 74 15.90 5.37 -20.32
N ASN A 75 16.66 6.41 -19.99
CA ASN A 75 17.48 7.17 -20.94
C ASN A 75 18.88 6.58 -21.13
N SER A 76 19.22 5.51 -20.40
CA SER A 76 20.53 4.85 -20.46
C SER A 76 20.47 3.63 -21.36
N ASP A 77 21.62 3.23 -21.92
CA ASP A 77 21.73 2.01 -22.70
C ASP A 77 21.73 0.78 -21.77
N PRO A 78 20.73 -0.13 -21.88
CA PRO A 78 20.64 -1.30 -21.00
C PRO A 78 21.86 -2.22 -21.08
N GLN A 79 22.56 -2.25 -22.23
CA GLN A 79 23.75 -3.08 -22.40
C GLN A 79 24.95 -2.53 -21.64
N LYS A 80 24.88 -1.27 -21.19
CA LYS A 80 25.95 -0.58 -20.48
C LYS A 80 25.59 -0.28 -19.03
N PHE A 81 24.56 -0.92 -18.49
CA PHE A 81 24.16 -0.71 -17.09
C PHE A 81 25.30 -1.05 -16.15
N THR A 82 25.58 -0.13 -15.24
CA THR A 82 26.48 -0.36 -14.12
C THR A 82 25.81 -1.23 -13.07
N GLN A 83 26.60 -1.77 -12.15
CA GLN A 83 26.07 -2.52 -11.02
C GLN A 83 25.09 -1.67 -10.19
N ASP A 84 25.37 -0.39 -9.99
CA ASP A 84 24.47 0.52 -9.27
C ASP A 84 23.14 0.71 -9.99
N GLN A 85 23.14 0.78 -11.32
CA GLN A 85 21.93 0.88 -12.12
C GLN A 85 21.10 -0.40 -12.04
N VAL A 86 21.71 -1.56 -11.99
CA VAL A 86 21.01 -2.84 -11.75
C VAL A 86 20.37 -2.84 -10.37
N TRP A 87 21.05 -2.33 -9.34
CA TRP A 87 20.48 -2.21 -8.00
C TRP A 87 19.27 -1.29 -7.96
N ILE A 88 19.22 -0.22 -8.76
CA ILE A 88 18.04 0.64 -8.89
C ILE A 88 16.84 -0.18 -9.36
N LEU A 89 17.01 -1.03 -10.38
CA LEU A 89 15.93 -1.90 -10.87
C LEU A 89 15.46 -2.88 -9.80
N LEU A 90 16.38 -3.51 -9.07
CA LEU A 90 16.03 -4.45 -8.00
C LEU A 90 15.25 -3.77 -6.88
N ARG A 91 15.66 -2.57 -6.47
CA ARG A 91 14.94 -1.80 -5.45
C ARG A 91 13.54 -1.39 -5.92
N ALA A 92 13.41 -0.98 -7.18
CA ALA A 92 12.11 -0.63 -7.75
C ALA A 92 11.15 -1.82 -7.76
N ILE A 93 11.62 -3.00 -8.14
CA ILE A 93 10.84 -4.23 -8.10
C ILE A 93 10.40 -4.55 -6.67
N LYS A 94 11.32 -4.42 -5.71
CA LYS A 94 11.02 -4.68 -4.30
C LYS A 94 9.96 -3.72 -3.75
N VAL A 95 10.06 -2.43 -4.05
CA VAL A 95 9.09 -1.41 -3.63
C VAL A 95 7.73 -1.71 -4.23
N GLN A 96 7.65 -2.00 -5.53
CA GLN A 96 6.40 -2.36 -6.18
C GLN A 96 5.77 -3.62 -5.58
N SER A 97 6.58 -4.63 -5.28
CA SER A 97 6.09 -5.85 -4.62
C SER A 97 5.49 -5.57 -3.25
N GLN A 98 6.12 -4.68 -2.47
CA GLN A 98 5.61 -4.29 -1.16
C GLN A 98 4.28 -3.55 -1.26
N ILE A 99 4.16 -2.62 -2.20
CA ILE A 99 2.92 -1.87 -2.44
C ILE A 99 1.81 -2.83 -2.89
N LEU A 100 2.12 -3.72 -3.81
CA LEU A 100 1.15 -4.68 -4.33
C LEU A 100 0.59 -5.59 -3.23
N LYS A 101 1.40 -5.96 -2.24
CA LYS A 101 0.94 -6.76 -1.09
C LYS A 101 -0.19 -6.09 -0.31
N TYR A 102 -0.18 -4.76 -0.20
CA TYR A 102 -1.27 -4.04 0.47
C TYR A 102 -2.61 -4.22 -0.25
N TYR A 103 -2.61 -4.30 -1.59
CA TYR A 103 -3.82 -4.39 -2.39
C TYR A 103 -4.31 -5.83 -2.60
N VAL A 104 -3.41 -6.79 -2.71
CA VAL A 104 -3.77 -8.19 -3.00
C VAL A 104 -3.65 -9.11 -1.80
N GLY A 105 -3.17 -8.60 -0.67
CA GLY A 105 -2.84 -9.41 0.49
C GLY A 105 -1.55 -10.21 0.28
N TYR A 106 -1.18 -11.01 1.27
CA TYR A 106 0.00 -11.87 1.14
C TYR A 106 -0.32 -13.01 0.18
N PRO A 107 0.44 -13.14 -0.92
CA PRO A 107 0.26 -14.29 -1.77
C PRO A 107 0.58 -15.54 -0.94
N VAL A 108 -0.32 -16.51 -0.99
CA VAL A 108 -0.04 -17.84 -0.45
C VAL A 108 0.91 -18.49 -1.44
N LEU A 109 2.16 -18.08 -1.40
CA LEU A 109 3.20 -18.75 -2.12
C LEU A 109 3.71 -19.87 -1.21
N ASP A 110 3.09 -21.01 -1.33
CA ASP A 110 3.65 -22.26 -0.83
C ASP A 110 4.77 -22.69 -1.77
N VAL A 111 5.91 -22.13 -1.56
CA VAL A 111 7.08 -22.59 -2.28
C VAL A 111 8.03 -23.24 -1.29
#